data_fbcac1837f8b66190fcbf7989f96daef
#
_entry.id   fbcac1837f8b66190fcbf7989f96daef
#
_cell.length_a   1.000
_cell.length_b   1.000
_cell.length_c   1.000
_cell.angle_alpha   90.00
_cell.angle_beta   90.00
_cell.angle_gamma   90.00
#
_symmetry.space_group_name_H-M   'P 1'
#
loop_
_entity.id
_entity.type
_entity.pdbx_description
1 polymer ?
#
loop_
_entity_poly.entity_id
_entity_poly.type
_entity_poly.pdbx_seq_one_letter_code
_entity_poly.pdbx_strand_id
1 'polypeptide(L)'
;MNNGRYLSLFDLGRWDLLVRTGLWDAMRRNGWYAVVSSATVTFRKSLQLWQRFEIESRLLGHDDRALYLEHRAVVDGEIYARVIIRARMMDGHGTPLSHERLFAATGRPADLPDVPDWVHEWAAASQLPSTKRPAPSVWD
;
A
#
# COMPACT_ATOMS: atom_id res chain seq x y z
N MET A 1 14.89 -8.00 -15.36
CA MET A 1 14.70 -6.76 -14.56
C MET A 1 15.10 -7.05 -13.13
N ASN A 2 15.86 -6.18 -12.50
CA ASN A 2 16.21 -6.36 -11.10
C ASN A 2 15.05 -5.97 -10.14
N ASN A 3 15.14 -6.44 -8.91
CA ASN A 3 14.06 -6.23 -7.93
C ASN A 3 13.81 -4.76 -7.58
N GLY A 4 14.83 -3.91 -7.63
CA GLY A 4 14.66 -2.48 -7.39
C GLY A 4 13.80 -1.77 -8.43
N ARG A 5 13.86 -2.20 -9.68
CA ARG A 5 13.00 -1.66 -10.74
C ARG A 5 11.53 -2.03 -10.57
N TYR A 6 11.25 -3.21 -10.04
CA TYR A 6 9.87 -3.58 -9.68
C TYR A 6 9.28 -2.61 -8.67
N LEU A 7 10.04 -2.26 -7.63
CA LEU A 7 9.58 -1.32 -6.61
C LEU A 7 9.27 0.05 -7.20
N SER A 8 10.13 0.55 -8.10
CA SER A 8 9.89 1.82 -8.81
C SER A 8 8.63 1.78 -9.69
N LEU A 9 8.36 0.66 -10.37
CA LEU A 9 7.16 0.47 -11.16
C LEU A 9 5.91 0.42 -10.28
N PHE A 10 6.00 -0.22 -9.14
CA PHE A 10 4.89 -0.26 -8.19
C PHE A 10 4.58 1.13 -7.60
N ASP A 11 5.57 2.00 -7.47
CA ASP A 11 5.35 3.39 -7.09
C ASP A 11 4.48 4.13 -8.11
N LEU A 12 4.70 3.90 -9.40
CA LEU A 12 3.83 4.44 -10.45
C LEU A 12 2.40 3.90 -10.35
N GLY A 13 2.24 2.60 -10.10
CA GLY A 13 0.94 1.98 -9.86
C GLY A 13 0.23 2.57 -8.65
N ARG A 14 0.96 2.88 -7.59
CA ARG A 14 0.42 3.55 -6.40
C ARG A 14 -0.10 4.95 -6.72
N TRP A 15 0.65 5.75 -7.45
CA TRP A 15 0.23 7.07 -7.90
C TRP A 15 -1.04 7.01 -8.72
N ASP A 16 -1.09 6.12 -9.71
CA ASP A 16 -2.27 5.92 -10.54
C ASP A 16 -3.50 5.53 -9.70
N LEU A 17 -3.33 4.62 -8.75
CA LEU A 17 -4.40 4.20 -7.85
C LEU A 17 -4.92 5.37 -6.99
N LEU A 18 -4.03 6.17 -6.42
CA LEU A 18 -4.40 7.33 -5.61
C LEU A 18 -5.20 8.35 -6.43
N VAL A 19 -4.82 8.58 -7.67
CA VAL A 19 -5.54 9.49 -8.58
C VAL A 19 -6.90 8.92 -8.94
N ARG A 20 -6.97 7.68 -9.38
CA ARG A 20 -8.22 7.03 -9.82
C ARG A 20 -9.26 6.89 -8.70
N THR A 21 -8.84 6.70 -7.48
CA THR A 21 -9.73 6.55 -6.32
C THR A 21 -10.18 7.88 -5.73
N GLY A 22 -9.62 9.00 -6.17
CA GLY A 22 -9.89 10.32 -5.59
C GLY A 22 -9.13 10.61 -4.30
N LEU A 23 -8.33 9.67 -3.81
CA LEU A 23 -7.52 9.83 -2.59
C LEU A 23 -6.48 10.94 -2.75
N TRP A 24 -5.81 11.01 -3.88
CA TRP A 24 -4.83 12.06 -4.16
C TRP A 24 -5.42 13.46 -4.05
N ASP A 25 -6.58 13.67 -4.68
CA ASP A 25 -7.25 14.96 -4.65
C ASP A 25 -7.72 15.33 -3.23
N ALA A 26 -8.28 14.37 -2.50
CA ALA A 26 -8.66 14.55 -1.10
C ALA A 26 -7.45 14.90 -0.21
N MET A 27 -6.34 14.22 -0.39
CA MET A 27 -5.09 14.48 0.34
C MET A 27 -4.59 15.89 0.06
N ARG A 28 -4.53 16.29 -1.20
CA ARG A 28 -4.05 17.61 -1.60
C ARG A 28 -4.93 18.74 -1.07
N ARG A 29 -6.26 18.59 -1.17
CA ARG A 29 -7.20 19.62 -0.70
C ARG A 29 -7.16 19.82 0.80
N ASN A 30 -6.93 18.77 1.57
CA ASN A 30 -7.00 18.80 3.03
C ASN A 30 -5.61 18.85 3.71
N GLY A 31 -4.52 18.84 2.95
CA GLY A 31 -3.18 18.79 3.51
C GLY A 31 -2.85 17.47 4.20
N TRP A 32 -3.48 16.38 3.79
CA TRP A 32 -3.24 15.04 4.31
C TRP A 32 -2.06 14.37 3.61
N TYR A 33 -1.43 13.42 4.29
CA TYR A 33 -0.33 12.65 3.72
C TYR A 33 -0.40 11.18 4.14
N ALA A 34 0.25 10.33 3.36
CA ALA A 34 0.33 8.91 3.62
C ALA A 34 1.70 8.54 4.17
N VAL A 35 1.72 7.65 5.17
CA VAL A 35 2.95 7.07 5.73
C VAL A 35 2.89 5.57 5.52
N VAL A 36 3.82 5.04 4.74
CA VAL A 36 3.99 3.59 4.58
C VAL A 36 4.62 3.03 5.84
N SER A 37 3.90 2.14 6.52
CA SER A 37 4.36 1.50 7.74
C SER A 37 5.06 0.16 7.49
N SER A 38 4.64 -0.56 6.47
CA SER A 38 5.25 -1.83 6.08
C SER A 38 4.91 -2.18 4.63
N ALA A 39 5.76 -3.01 4.03
CA ALA A 39 5.55 -3.55 2.70
C ALA A 39 6.10 -4.96 2.64
N THR A 40 5.42 -5.84 1.91
CA THR A 40 5.91 -7.17 1.60
C THR A 40 5.90 -7.38 0.09
N VAL A 41 6.99 -7.87 -0.45
CA VAL A 41 7.17 -8.06 -1.88
C VAL A 41 7.49 -9.52 -2.15
N THR A 42 6.81 -10.09 -3.13
CA THR A 42 7.07 -11.44 -3.61
C THR A 42 7.47 -11.39 -5.08
N PHE A 43 8.63 -11.93 -5.40
CA PHE A 43 9.14 -12.03 -6.76
C PHE A 43 9.00 -13.49 -7.22
N ARG A 44 8.26 -13.71 -8.30
CA ARG A 44 8.03 -15.04 -8.84
C ARG A 44 8.83 -15.29 -10.12
N LYS A 45 8.82 -14.36 -11.05
CA LYS A 45 9.54 -14.43 -12.32
C LYS A 45 10.15 -13.08 -12.67
N SER A 46 11.30 -13.09 -13.34
CA SER A 46 11.91 -11.87 -13.84
C SER A 46 11.30 -11.44 -15.17
N LEU A 47 11.04 -10.14 -15.31
CA LEU A 47 10.68 -9.54 -16.59
C LEU A 47 11.91 -9.54 -17.50
N GLN A 48 11.71 -9.97 -18.75
CA GLN A 48 12.74 -9.98 -19.77
C GLN A 48 12.77 -8.67 -20.55
N LEU A 49 13.90 -8.40 -21.19
CA LEU A 49 14.03 -7.24 -22.06
C LEU A 49 12.97 -7.27 -23.17
N TRP A 50 12.30 -6.13 -23.40
CA TRP A 50 11.21 -5.97 -24.38
C TRP A 50 9.93 -6.75 -24.09
N GLN A 51 9.82 -7.40 -22.96
CA GLN A 51 8.60 -8.08 -22.57
C GLN A 51 7.53 -7.05 -22.17
N ARG A 52 6.33 -7.20 -22.71
CA ARG A 52 5.17 -6.39 -22.32
C ARG A 52 4.61 -6.90 -21.00
N PHE A 53 4.26 -5.98 -20.12
CA PHE A 53 3.64 -6.29 -18.83
C PHE A 53 2.65 -5.19 -18.45
N GLU A 54 1.80 -5.53 -17.51
CA GLU A 54 0.82 -4.61 -16.93
C GLU A 54 1.08 -4.47 -15.43
N ILE A 55 0.79 -3.28 -14.89
CA ILE A 55 0.72 -3.06 -13.45
C ILE A 55 -0.74 -2.99 -13.08
N GLU A 56 -1.19 -3.97 -12.33
CA GLU A 56 -2.52 -4.00 -11.73
C GLU A 56 -2.44 -3.48 -10.31
N SER A 57 -3.34 -2.57 -9.93
CA SER A 57 -3.34 -1.94 -8.61
C SER A 57 -4.75 -1.86 -8.05
N ARG A 58 -4.89 -2.16 -6.75
CA ARG A 58 -6.18 -2.04 -6.06
C ARG A 58 -6.01 -1.67 -4.59
N LEU A 59 -7.07 -1.10 -4.01
CA LEU A 59 -7.24 -1.09 -2.57
C LEU A 59 -7.66 -2.50 -2.13
N LEU A 60 -6.80 -3.14 -1.35
CA LEU A 60 -7.03 -4.50 -0.87
C LEU A 60 -8.03 -4.54 0.28
N GLY A 61 -8.03 -3.52 1.12
CA GLY A 61 -8.88 -3.40 2.28
C GLY A 61 -8.29 -2.43 3.30
N HIS A 62 -8.77 -2.53 4.54
CA HIS A 62 -8.25 -1.72 5.65
C HIS A 62 -8.34 -2.50 6.97
N ASP A 63 -7.52 -2.10 7.94
CA ASP A 63 -7.68 -2.42 9.35
C ASP A 63 -8.11 -1.16 10.12
N ASP A 64 -8.09 -1.20 11.45
CA ASP A 64 -8.52 -0.07 12.29
C ASP A 64 -7.66 1.19 12.09
N ARG A 65 -6.45 1.07 11.56
CA ARG A 65 -5.46 2.15 11.52
C ARG A 65 -4.90 2.45 10.14
N ALA A 66 -4.99 1.53 9.19
CA ALA A 66 -4.28 1.63 7.92
C ALA A 66 -5.10 1.09 6.75
N LEU A 67 -4.73 1.54 5.56
CA LEU A 67 -5.17 0.99 4.28
C LEU A 67 -4.14 -0.02 3.78
N TYR A 68 -4.63 -1.02 3.07
CA TYR A 68 -3.81 -2.01 2.36
C TYR A 68 -3.96 -1.82 0.86
N LEU A 69 -2.85 -1.68 0.18
CA LEU A 69 -2.75 -1.51 -1.26
C LEU A 69 -2.06 -2.74 -1.84
N GLU A 70 -2.53 -3.23 -2.96
CA GLU A 70 -1.89 -4.31 -3.68
C GLU A 70 -1.54 -3.87 -5.09
N HIS A 71 -0.31 -4.14 -5.50
CA HIS A 71 0.16 -3.96 -6.86
C HIS A 71 0.76 -5.26 -7.38
N ARG A 72 0.50 -5.56 -8.64
CA ARG A 72 0.99 -6.76 -9.32
C ARG A 72 1.63 -6.37 -10.63
N ALA A 73 2.77 -7.01 -10.95
CA ALA A 73 3.31 -7.03 -12.30
C ALA A 73 2.79 -8.30 -12.99
N VAL A 74 2.10 -8.13 -14.09
CA VAL A 74 1.36 -9.21 -14.77
C VAL A 74 1.82 -9.31 -16.22
N VAL A 75 2.08 -10.52 -16.69
CA VAL A 75 2.39 -10.85 -18.08
C VAL A 75 1.45 -11.94 -18.54
N ASP A 76 0.66 -11.66 -19.59
CA ASP A 76 -0.30 -12.61 -20.17
C ASP A 76 -1.23 -13.26 -19.11
N GLY A 77 -1.70 -12.45 -18.15
CA GLY A 77 -2.57 -12.91 -17.08
C GLY A 77 -1.86 -13.62 -15.92
N GLU A 78 -0.54 -13.71 -15.94
CA GLU A 78 0.26 -14.39 -14.92
C GLU A 78 1.01 -13.41 -14.04
N ILE A 79 0.94 -13.60 -12.73
CA ILE A 79 1.65 -12.75 -11.77
C ILE A 79 3.14 -13.03 -11.81
N TYR A 80 3.95 -12.00 -12.06
CA TYR A 80 5.41 -12.05 -12.01
C TYR A 80 5.97 -11.51 -10.70
N ALA A 81 5.35 -10.48 -10.16
CA ALA A 81 5.70 -9.95 -8.84
C ALA A 81 4.46 -9.32 -8.19
N ARG A 82 4.44 -9.26 -6.88
CA ARG A 82 3.36 -8.67 -6.11
C ARG A 82 3.92 -7.92 -4.91
N VAL A 83 3.36 -6.76 -4.62
CA VAL A 83 3.62 -6.03 -3.38
C VAL A 83 2.32 -5.76 -2.64
N ILE A 84 2.35 -5.94 -1.32
CA ILE A 84 1.31 -5.47 -0.41
C ILE A 84 1.92 -4.34 0.42
N ILE A 85 1.25 -3.20 0.43
CA ILE A 85 1.67 -2.01 1.18
C ILE A 85 0.62 -1.71 2.23
N ARG A 86 1.07 -1.52 3.47
CA ARG A 86 0.25 -1.01 4.56
C ARG A 86 0.61 0.45 4.77
N ALA A 87 -0.37 1.34 4.62
CA ALA A 87 -0.17 2.77 4.71
C ALA A 87 -1.17 3.41 5.66
N ARG A 88 -0.69 4.31 6.51
CA ARG A 88 -1.54 5.15 7.36
C ARG A 88 -1.76 6.49 6.69
N MET A 89 -2.99 6.97 6.76
CA MET A 89 -3.33 8.33 6.35
C MET A 89 -3.28 9.25 7.56
N MET A 90 -2.57 10.36 7.40
CA MET A 90 -2.35 11.33 8.47
C MET A 90 -2.93 12.69 8.05
N ASP A 91 -3.43 13.45 9.01
CA ASP A 91 -3.78 14.83 8.77
C ASP A 91 -2.52 15.73 8.74
N GLY A 92 -2.69 17.01 8.42
CA GLY A 92 -1.57 17.96 8.35
C GLY A 92 -0.89 18.25 9.71
N HIS A 93 -1.42 17.72 10.81
CA HIS A 93 -0.91 17.89 12.17
C HIS A 93 -0.27 16.60 12.72
N GLY A 94 -0.14 15.58 11.91
CA GLY A 94 0.44 14.30 12.31
C GLY A 94 -0.51 13.39 13.10
N THR A 95 -1.82 13.66 13.04
CA THR A 95 -2.85 12.82 13.67
C THR A 95 -3.40 11.81 12.66
N PRO A 96 -3.53 10.52 13.01
CA PRO A 96 -4.16 9.54 12.12
C PRO A 96 -5.59 9.92 11.76
N LEU A 97 -5.92 9.78 10.47
CA LEU A 97 -7.29 9.97 9.97
C LEU A 97 -8.14 8.74 10.22
N SER A 98 -9.40 8.93 10.59
CA SER A 98 -10.38 7.84 10.56
C SER A 98 -10.71 7.46 9.11
N HIS A 99 -11.03 6.21 8.87
CA HIS A 99 -11.44 5.75 7.54
C HIS A 99 -12.73 6.44 7.09
N GLU A 100 -13.67 6.69 7.99
CA GLU A 100 -14.90 7.40 7.70
C GLU A 100 -14.63 8.79 7.12
N ARG A 101 -13.76 9.54 7.76
CA ARG A 101 -13.37 10.88 7.30
C ARG A 101 -12.66 10.85 5.97
N LEU A 102 -11.76 9.88 5.79
CA LEU A 102 -11.02 9.68 4.56
C LEU A 102 -11.95 9.38 3.38
N PHE A 103 -12.80 8.38 3.52
CA PHE A 103 -13.72 7.97 2.45
C PHE A 103 -14.80 9.02 2.19
N ALA A 104 -15.29 9.72 3.20
CA ALA A 104 -16.21 10.82 3.02
C ALA A 104 -15.63 11.92 2.11
N ALA A 105 -14.34 12.21 2.23
CA ALA A 105 -13.67 13.20 1.39
C ALA A 105 -13.46 12.74 -0.06
N THR A 106 -13.47 11.44 -0.33
CA THR A 106 -13.36 10.87 -1.68
C THR A 106 -14.73 10.74 -2.38
N GLY A 107 -15.82 10.89 -1.66
CA GLY A 107 -17.16 10.62 -2.17
C GLY A 107 -17.46 9.15 -2.44
N ARG A 108 -16.62 8.24 -1.95
CA ARG A 108 -16.76 6.78 -2.12
C ARG A 108 -17.20 6.13 -0.81
N PRO A 109 -17.98 5.03 -0.87
CA PRO A 109 -18.33 4.29 0.33
C PRO A 109 -17.08 3.65 0.95
N ALA A 110 -17.08 3.54 2.28
CA ALA A 110 -16.04 2.86 3.05
C ALA A 110 -16.15 1.33 2.99
N ASP A 111 -16.94 0.81 2.07
CA ASP A 111 -17.21 -0.62 1.89
C ASP A 111 -16.09 -1.27 1.07
N LEU A 112 -15.00 -1.61 1.75
CA LEU A 112 -13.91 -2.39 1.18
C LEU A 112 -14.03 -3.84 1.62
N PRO A 113 -13.62 -4.80 0.79
CA PRO A 113 -13.59 -6.20 1.18
C PRO A 113 -12.64 -6.41 2.37
N ASP A 114 -12.88 -7.48 3.11
CA ASP A 114 -11.99 -7.88 4.19
C ASP A 114 -10.61 -8.23 3.64
N VAL A 115 -9.59 -7.79 4.36
CA VAL A 115 -8.20 -8.13 4.05
C VAL A 115 -7.98 -9.62 4.31
N PRO A 116 -7.32 -10.38 3.41
CA PRO A 116 -7.02 -11.78 3.65
C PRO A 116 -6.28 -12.02 4.98
N ASP A 117 -6.61 -13.12 5.66
CA ASP A 117 -6.05 -13.44 6.99
C ASP A 117 -4.53 -13.40 7.01
N TRP A 118 -3.86 -13.94 5.99
CA TRP A 118 -2.39 -13.95 5.93
C TRP A 118 -1.79 -12.54 5.88
N VAL A 119 -2.51 -11.56 5.33
CA VAL A 119 -2.07 -10.17 5.30
C VAL A 119 -2.16 -9.55 6.69
N HIS A 120 -3.23 -9.83 7.43
CA HIS A 120 -3.35 -9.42 8.83
C HIS A 120 -2.25 -10.05 9.70
N GLU A 121 -1.99 -11.34 9.52
CA GLU A 121 -0.93 -12.07 10.24
C GLU A 121 0.44 -11.48 9.94
N TRP A 122 0.75 -11.24 8.67
CA TRP A 122 1.99 -10.57 8.27
C TRP A 122 2.12 -9.19 8.89
N ALA A 123 1.09 -8.36 8.84
CA ALA A 123 1.12 -7.02 9.38
C ALA A 123 1.39 -7.02 10.88
N ALA A 124 0.76 -7.93 11.62
CA ALA A 124 0.99 -8.09 13.05
C ALA A 124 2.41 -8.61 13.37
N ALA A 125 2.86 -9.62 12.62
CA ALA A 125 4.17 -10.25 12.83
C ALA A 125 5.34 -9.34 12.49
N SER A 126 5.19 -8.44 11.52
CA SER A 126 6.24 -7.53 11.07
C SER A 126 6.26 -6.18 11.79
N GLN A 127 5.38 -5.97 12.76
CA GLN A 127 5.26 -4.69 13.45
C GLN A 127 6.45 -4.44 14.38
N LEU A 128 7.10 -3.30 14.18
CA LEU A 128 8.12 -2.80 15.10
C LEU A 128 7.47 -2.02 16.26
N PRO A 129 8.19 -1.81 17.37
CA PRO A 129 7.70 -0.98 18.46
C PRO A 129 7.27 0.41 17.98
N SER A 130 6.27 0.99 18.66
CA SER A 130 5.84 2.36 18.42
C SER A 130 7.02 3.33 18.53
N THR A 131 6.99 4.42 17.75
CA THR A 131 7.99 5.49 17.81
C THR A 131 8.14 6.13 19.21
N LYS A 132 7.16 5.91 20.09
CA LYS A 132 7.18 6.35 21.48
C LYS A 132 7.93 5.39 22.41
N ARG A 133 8.40 4.25 21.90
CA ARG A 133 9.14 3.23 22.66
C ARG A 133 10.51 3.01 22.04
N PRO A 134 11.52 2.64 22.83
CA PRO A 134 12.80 2.20 22.30
C PRO A 134 12.64 0.95 21.43
N ALA A 135 13.41 0.88 20.36
CA ALA A 135 13.54 -0.29 19.51
C ALA A 135 15.03 -0.59 19.33
N PRO A 136 15.68 -1.18 20.35
CA PRO A 136 17.11 -1.43 20.28
C PRO A 136 17.47 -2.39 19.15
N SER A 137 18.58 -2.14 18.48
CA SER A 137 19.09 -2.99 17.42
C SER A 137 19.77 -4.23 18.02
N VAL A 138 18.98 -5.26 18.22
CA VAL A 138 19.47 -6.57 18.64
C VAL A 138 19.02 -7.61 17.62
N TRP A 139 19.86 -8.60 17.39
CA TRP A 139 19.51 -9.71 16.49
C TRP A 139 18.83 -10.81 17.29
N ASP A 140 17.71 -11.31 16.78
CA ASP A 140 16.97 -12.44 17.35
C ASP A 140 17.68 -13.78 17.08
#